data_b6860aea3b579ebb5d293d56b9cada5f
#
_entry.id   b6860aea3b579ebb5d293d56b9cada5f
#
_cell.length_a   1.000
_cell.length_b   1.000
_cell.length_c   1.000
_cell.angle_alpha   90.00
_cell.angle_beta   90.00
_cell.angle_gamma   90.00
#
_symmetry.space_group_name_H-M   'P 1'
#
loop_
_entity.id
_entity.type
_entity.pdbx_description
1 polymer ?
#
loop_
_entity_poly.entity_id
_entity_poly.type
_entity_poly.pdbx_seq_one_letter_code
_entity_poly.pdbx_strand_id
1 'polypeptide(L)'
;MFCKKGPLSRGAMCLAVLALALGVCWVSQATASVNLPLHHWAYEAIERLTALGIIDRAMIATKPYSRKEAARYVARALDRVRKDQVAADGREAVAAPLLERLTREFRPELMDVDAVIRAPGESLRGIRYGGRVTTEMDAFFVGGGQTVRFRENRGGEYYVNGENNQTDVRGWLELGDWLSVTLQPKFISNRHVLGIGATNNSLNFYLREGNVKISHFNVALEIGRGTQWWGQGYHGSLLLTDHAYPLDMIKLGSEQPFKIPWLEGLGDWKINSFLTRLEVNRDFPRAKLFGMRISYQPTDWFEIAATRLTQFGGRNSPSQQFPNAIWCNYSQTQGQNQGGKCQTNEQGMVDFLARIPRVPYLVPFPAGVQLYGEFGLEDRVDHPAALAGIYIPQVFPGDSLDFRFEFADTDLERQLTGGANTWYNNGIYDSGMRYKGFPLGHHMGTDGLDFFIRTTERLTDKLTVGANLNYQERARGLPVHEKKREASADMTLMINDRTQFTLSYVFQRIENPGQITSIDPFAETFAAGVTAYNNLLWTTLSIQF
;
A
#
# COMPACT_ATOMS: atom_id res chain seq x y z
N MET A 1 -42.27 -9.38 -25.53
CA MET A 1 -42.60 -8.13 -24.79
C MET A 1 -41.31 -7.70 -24.05
N PHE A 2 -40.53 -6.86 -24.70
CA PHE A 2 -39.16 -6.50 -24.30
C PHE A 2 -39.18 -5.37 -23.30
N CYS A 3 -38.71 -5.61 -22.08
CA CYS A 3 -38.47 -4.57 -21.10
C CYS A 3 -37.15 -3.88 -21.46
N LYS A 4 -37.20 -2.70 -22.08
CA LYS A 4 -36.08 -1.79 -22.27
C LYS A 4 -35.66 -1.26 -20.88
N LYS A 5 -34.56 -1.77 -20.32
CA LYS A 5 -33.86 -1.09 -19.24
C LYS A 5 -33.24 0.20 -19.81
N GLY A 6 -33.84 1.32 -19.50
CA GLY A 6 -33.30 2.64 -19.81
C GLY A 6 -31.99 2.87 -19.05
N PRO A 7 -31.06 3.71 -19.58
CA PRO A 7 -29.86 4.09 -18.88
C PRO A 7 -30.26 4.80 -17.57
N LEU A 8 -29.76 4.31 -16.44
CA LEU A 8 -29.77 5.05 -15.18
C LEU A 8 -29.22 6.43 -15.51
N SER A 9 -30.08 7.45 -15.41
CA SER A 9 -29.80 8.77 -15.93
C SER A 9 -28.53 9.32 -15.26
N ARG A 10 -27.67 9.97 -16.05
CA ARG A 10 -26.48 10.72 -15.56
C ARG A 10 -26.80 11.58 -14.34
N GLY A 11 -28.05 12.03 -14.20
CA GLY A 11 -28.57 12.75 -13.04
C GLY A 11 -28.67 11.93 -11.76
N ALA A 12 -29.02 10.64 -11.80
CA ALA A 12 -29.11 9.82 -10.58
C ALA A 12 -27.72 9.52 -9.99
N MET A 13 -26.72 9.38 -10.83
CA MET A 13 -25.35 9.14 -10.39
C MET A 13 -24.67 10.43 -9.88
N CYS A 14 -24.94 11.58 -10.53
CA CYS A 14 -24.54 12.88 -9.98
C CYS A 14 -25.21 13.19 -8.64
N LEU A 15 -26.48 12.82 -8.46
CA LEU A 15 -27.19 12.95 -7.20
C LEU A 15 -26.63 12.00 -6.12
N ALA A 16 -26.23 10.78 -6.46
CA ALA A 16 -25.59 9.86 -5.52
C ALA A 16 -24.20 10.33 -5.10
N VAL A 17 -23.40 10.88 -6.02
CA VAL A 17 -22.09 11.50 -5.71
C VAL A 17 -22.28 12.77 -4.90
N LEU A 18 -23.29 13.59 -5.20
CA LEU A 18 -23.61 14.78 -4.43
C LEU A 18 -24.16 14.43 -3.04
N ALA A 19 -24.98 13.41 -2.91
CA ALA A 19 -25.48 12.90 -1.63
C ALA A 19 -24.37 12.30 -0.76
N LEU A 20 -23.43 11.56 -1.37
CA LEU A 20 -22.21 11.08 -0.72
C LEU A 20 -21.31 12.25 -0.30
N ALA A 21 -21.12 13.26 -1.16
CA ALA A 21 -20.36 14.47 -0.83
C ALA A 21 -21.02 15.27 0.31
N LEU A 22 -22.33 15.38 0.31
CA LEU A 22 -23.10 16.03 1.38
C LEU A 22 -23.05 15.22 2.68
N GLY A 23 -23.08 13.88 2.61
CA GLY A 23 -22.93 13.00 3.77
C GLY A 23 -21.55 13.16 4.43
N VAL A 24 -20.49 13.33 3.65
CA VAL A 24 -19.13 13.59 4.16
C VAL A 24 -19.05 14.94 4.90
N CYS A 25 -19.86 15.93 4.51
CA CYS A 25 -19.87 17.26 5.15
C CYS A 25 -20.55 17.30 6.54
N TRP A 26 -21.33 16.30 6.94
CA TRP A 26 -22.07 16.30 8.22
C TRP A 26 -21.34 15.59 9.36
N VAL A 27 -20.19 15.00 9.11
CA VAL A 27 -19.39 14.35 10.16
C VAL A 27 -18.57 15.40 10.92
N SER A 28 -18.42 15.20 12.22
CA SER A 28 -17.62 16.04 13.14
C SER A 28 -16.33 16.54 12.49
N GLN A 29 -15.97 17.78 12.74
CA GLN A 29 -14.82 18.49 12.16
C GLN A 29 -13.58 17.60 12.08
N ALA A 30 -13.35 16.98 10.93
CA ALA A 30 -12.10 16.32 10.65
C ALA A 30 -11.07 17.37 10.25
N THR A 31 -9.95 17.33 10.90
CA THR A 31 -8.91 18.33 10.81
C THR A 31 -7.76 17.82 9.97
N ALA A 32 -7.14 18.67 9.16
CA ALA A 32 -5.98 18.29 8.37
C ALA A 32 -4.87 17.72 9.27
N SER A 33 -4.32 16.59 8.86
CA SER A 33 -3.18 15.97 9.51
C SER A 33 -2.28 15.31 8.48
N VAL A 34 -0.99 15.31 8.74
CA VAL A 34 0.00 14.69 7.82
C VAL A 34 -0.22 13.19 7.71
N ASN A 35 0.02 12.65 6.52
CA ASN A 35 -0.04 11.22 6.28
C ASN A 35 1.17 10.51 6.92
N LEU A 36 0.92 9.32 7.48
CA LEU A 36 1.99 8.42 7.89
C LEU A 36 2.70 7.86 6.65
N PRO A 37 4.04 7.83 6.61
CA PRO A 37 4.77 7.16 5.53
C PRO A 37 4.44 5.66 5.51
N LEU A 38 4.34 5.03 4.32
CA LEU A 38 3.87 3.64 4.16
C LEU A 38 4.66 2.60 4.98
N HIS A 39 5.94 2.85 5.24
CA HIS A 39 6.79 1.96 6.05
C HIS A 39 6.85 2.37 7.54
N HIS A 40 5.85 3.13 8.03
CA HIS A 40 5.79 3.46 9.44
C HIS A 40 5.33 2.27 10.26
N TRP A 41 6.04 1.93 11.33
CA TRP A 41 5.76 0.79 12.20
C TRP A 41 4.33 0.76 12.77
N ALA A 42 3.68 1.92 12.87
CA ALA A 42 2.32 2.03 13.40
C ALA A 42 1.27 1.31 12.53
N TYR A 43 1.52 1.12 11.22
CA TYR A 43 0.60 0.34 10.37
C TYR A 43 0.51 -1.11 10.84
N GLU A 44 1.65 -1.77 11.04
CA GLU A 44 1.70 -3.15 11.52
C GLU A 44 1.14 -3.26 12.95
N ALA A 45 1.45 -2.29 13.83
CA ALA A 45 0.94 -2.27 15.19
C ALA A 45 -0.59 -2.10 15.23
N ILE A 46 -1.17 -1.19 14.44
CA ILE A 46 -2.62 -0.98 14.33
C ILE A 46 -3.28 -2.21 13.71
N GLU A 47 -2.72 -2.78 12.65
CA GLU A 47 -3.22 -4.02 12.04
C GLU A 47 -3.26 -5.15 13.08
N ARG A 48 -2.17 -5.35 13.83
CA ARG A 48 -2.07 -6.38 14.85
C ARG A 48 -3.08 -6.18 15.98
N LEU A 49 -3.21 -4.95 16.51
CA LEU A 49 -4.22 -4.63 17.53
C LEU A 49 -5.65 -4.82 17.01
N THR A 50 -5.87 -4.57 15.71
CA THR A 50 -7.15 -4.81 15.06
C THR A 50 -7.43 -6.31 14.92
N ALA A 51 -6.41 -7.09 14.54
CA ALA A 51 -6.50 -8.55 14.46
C ALA A 51 -6.73 -9.21 15.83
N LEU A 52 -6.09 -8.70 16.88
CA LEU A 52 -6.31 -9.09 18.27
C LEU A 52 -7.71 -8.71 18.79
N GLY A 53 -8.48 -7.89 18.03
CA GLY A 53 -9.78 -7.39 18.47
C GLY A 53 -9.70 -6.31 19.56
N ILE A 54 -8.54 -5.72 19.80
CA ILE A 54 -8.36 -4.60 20.73
C ILE A 54 -8.87 -3.30 20.09
N ILE A 55 -8.54 -3.07 18.81
CA ILE A 55 -9.19 -2.06 17.98
C ILE A 55 -10.40 -2.73 17.32
N ASP A 56 -11.59 -2.24 17.59
CA ASP A 56 -12.83 -2.81 17.05
C ASP A 56 -12.99 -2.54 15.55
N ARG A 57 -12.74 -1.30 15.11
CA ARG A 57 -12.88 -0.86 13.72
C ARG A 57 -11.67 -0.07 13.25
N ALA A 58 -11.05 -0.50 12.18
CA ALA A 58 -10.02 0.21 11.45
C ALA A 58 -10.03 -0.22 9.99
N MET A 59 -10.04 0.74 9.07
CA MET A 59 -9.89 0.48 7.63
C MET A 59 -8.41 0.47 7.28
N ILE A 60 -7.78 -0.71 7.36
CA ILE A 60 -6.31 -0.85 7.27
C ILE A 60 -5.79 -0.98 5.84
N ALA A 61 -6.66 -1.28 4.87
CA ALA A 61 -6.31 -1.55 3.48
C ALA A 61 -6.15 -0.29 2.60
N THR A 62 -6.47 0.89 3.12
CA THR A 62 -6.41 2.15 2.38
C THR A 62 -5.34 3.06 2.97
N LYS A 63 -4.11 2.89 2.50
CA LYS A 63 -2.93 3.64 2.98
C LYS A 63 -2.46 4.65 1.91
N PRO A 64 -1.84 5.79 2.29
CA PRO A 64 -1.61 6.21 3.67
C PRO A 64 -2.86 6.76 4.33
N TYR A 65 -2.97 6.59 5.64
CA TYR A 65 -3.90 7.35 6.46
C TYR A 65 -3.16 8.37 7.32
N SER A 66 -3.89 9.38 7.80
CA SER A 66 -3.28 10.47 8.55
C SER A 66 -2.92 10.06 9.98
N ARG A 67 -2.04 10.85 10.62
CA ARG A 67 -1.70 10.67 12.04
C ARG A 67 -2.94 10.77 12.93
N LYS A 68 -3.88 11.69 12.63
CA LYS A 68 -5.15 11.81 13.37
C LYS A 68 -6.06 10.61 13.17
N GLU A 69 -6.12 10.03 11.95
CA GLU A 69 -6.87 8.79 11.73
C GLU A 69 -6.27 7.64 12.56
N ALA A 70 -4.94 7.49 12.53
CA ALA A 70 -4.24 6.51 13.37
C ALA A 70 -4.51 6.71 14.87
N ALA A 71 -4.44 7.97 15.34
CA ALA A 71 -4.73 8.30 16.74
C ALA A 71 -6.15 7.94 17.15
N ARG A 72 -7.15 8.08 16.27
CA ARG A 72 -8.53 7.65 16.54
C ARG A 72 -8.66 6.15 16.70
N TYR A 73 -7.94 5.36 15.90
CA TYR A 73 -7.89 3.91 16.10
C TYR A 73 -7.30 3.56 17.47
N VAL A 74 -6.22 4.23 17.87
CA VAL A 74 -5.61 4.07 19.20
C VAL A 74 -6.56 4.54 20.30
N ALA A 75 -7.26 5.67 20.13
CA ALA A 75 -8.23 6.17 21.10
C ALA A 75 -9.36 5.16 21.38
N ARG A 76 -9.86 4.49 20.32
CA ARG A 76 -10.87 3.44 20.45
C ARG A 76 -10.35 2.25 21.26
N ALA A 77 -9.10 1.83 21.01
CA ALA A 77 -8.47 0.78 21.82
C ALA A 77 -8.35 1.17 23.30
N LEU A 78 -7.90 2.41 23.59
CA LEU A 78 -7.79 2.92 24.96
C LEU A 78 -9.16 2.98 25.66
N ASP A 79 -10.21 3.40 24.96
CA ASP A 79 -11.57 3.45 25.53
C ASP A 79 -12.08 2.04 25.86
N ARG A 80 -11.84 1.05 24.99
CA ARG A 80 -12.25 -0.35 25.24
C ARG A 80 -11.49 -0.97 26.40
N VAL A 81 -10.18 -0.70 26.52
CA VAL A 81 -9.40 -1.17 27.67
C VAL A 81 -9.91 -0.54 28.98
N ARG A 82 -10.22 0.76 28.96
CA ARG A 82 -10.79 1.44 30.16
C ARG A 82 -12.15 0.90 30.58
N LYS A 83 -12.95 0.40 29.64
CA LYS A 83 -14.27 -0.17 29.88
C LYS A 83 -14.25 -1.68 30.19
N ASP A 84 -13.07 -2.27 30.40
CA ASP A 84 -12.87 -3.72 30.58
C ASP A 84 -13.54 -4.58 29.48
N GLN A 85 -13.61 -4.05 28.25
CA GLN A 85 -14.21 -4.75 27.10
C GLN A 85 -13.21 -5.66 26.37
N VAL A 86 -12.00 -5.80 26.91
CA VAL A 86 -10.95 -6.66 26.37
C VAL A 86 -10.83 -7.87 27.30
N ALA A 87 -11.01 -9.07 26.74
CA ALA A 87 -10.91 -10.29 27.52
C ALA A 87 -9.49 -10.52 28.04
N ALA A 88 -9.35 -10.90 29.31
CA ALA A 88 -8.10 -11.31 29.94
C ALA A 88 -7.75 -12.75 29.54
N ASP A 89 -7.30 -12.96 28.30
CA ASP A 89 -7.03 -14.26 27.71
C ASP A 89 -5.60 -14.42 27.16
N GLY A 90 -4.67 -13.58 27.62
CA GLY A 90 -3.27 -13.59 27.22
C GLY A 90 -2.94 -12.67 26.03
N ARG A 91 -3.95 -12.01 25.43
CA ARG A 91 -3.74 -11.01 24.36
C ARG A 91 -3.08 -9.74 24.87
N GLU A 92 -3.24 -9.46 26.16
CA GLU A 92 -2.67 -8.27 26.82
C GLU A 92 -1.14 -8.23 26.74
N ALA A 93 -0.49 -9.38 26.80
CA ALA A 93 0.97 -9.49 26.70
C ALA A 93 1.49 -8.91 25.37
N VAL A 94 0.71 -9.03 24.30
CA VAL A 94 1.01 -8.45 22.98
C VAL A 94 0.49 -7.03 22.86
N ALA A 95 -0.72 -6.78 23.31
CA ALA A 95 -1.44 -5.53 23.10
C ALA A 95 -0.89 -4.37 23.93
N ALA A 96 -0.57 -4.59 25.22
CA ALA A 96 -0.20 -3.52 26.14
C ALA A 96 1.05 -2.73 25.68
N PRO A 97 2.18 -3.36 25.31
CA PRO A 97 3.36 -2.63 24.86
C PRO A 97 3.14 -1.92 23.51
N LEU A 98 2.37 -2.51 22.59
CA LEU A 98 2.02 -1.85 21.32
C LEU A 98 1.17 -0.62 21.56
N LEU A 99 0.15 -0.73 22.43
CA LEU A 99 -0.75 0.37 22.76
C LEU A 99 -0.02 1.49 23.50
N GLU A 100 0.88 1.16 24.43
CA GLU A 100 1.73 2.14 25.12
C GLU A 100 2.61 2.90 24.13
N ARG A 101 3.29 2.20 23.22
CA ARG A 101 4.14 2.81 22.19
C ARG A 101 3.34 3.69 21.24
N LEU A 102 2.17 3.23 20.76
CA LEU A 102 1.26 4.02 19.91
C LEU A 102 0.73 5.26 20.66
N THR A 103 0.43 5.13 21.95
CA THR A 103 -0.03 6.25 22.78
C THR A 103 1.06 7.33 22.91
N ARG A 104 2.31 6.94 23.05
CA ARG A 104 3.44 7.90 23.04
C ARG A 104 3.64 8.54 21.68
N GLU A 105 3.58 7.75 20.59
CA GLU A 105 3.75 8.22 19.21
C GLU A 105 2.69 9.27 18.83
N PHE A 106 1.42 8.99 19.15
CA PHE A 106 0.28 9.82 18.76
C PHE A 106 -0.25 10.70 19.90
N ARG A 107 0.54 10.94 20.96
CA ARG A 107 0.11 11.71 22.12
C ARG A 107 -0.49 13.08 21.75
N PRO A 108 0.09 13.89 20.84
CA PRO A 108 -0.48 15.18 20.46
C PRO A 108 -1.87 15.04 19.81
N GLU A 109 -2.03 14.06 18.93
CA GLU A 109 -3.29 13.81 18.24
C GLU A 109 -4.34 13.18 19.18
N LEU A 110 -3.91 12.36 20.14
CA LEU A 110 -4.78 11.78 21.17
C LEU A 110 -5.31 12.84 22.14
N MET A 111 -4.55 13.90 22.42
CA MET A 111 -5.03 15.06 23.17
C MET A 111 -6.11 15.86 22.41
N ASP A 112 -5.99 15.93 21.08
CA ASP A 112 -6.99 16.60 20.24
C ASP A 112 -8.37 15.91 20.30
N VAL A 113 -8.39 14.61 20.56
CA VAL A 113 -9.61 13.80 20.65
C VAL A 113 -9.98 13.43 22.11
N ASP A 114 -9.40 14.10 23.08
CA ASP A 114 -9.60 13.91 24.52
C ASP A 114 -9.42 12.47 25.01
N ALA A 115 -8.63 11.67 24.28
CA ALA A 115 -8.37 10.27 24.61
C ALA A 115 -7.31 10.09 25.71
N VAL A 116 -6.48 11.10 25.96
CA VAL A 116 -5.45 11.12 27.02
C VAL A 116 -5.56 12.41 27.83
N ILE A 117 -5.22 12.30 29.12
CA ILE A 117 -5.21 13.46 30.04
C ILE A 117 -4.02 14.35 29.68
N ARG A 118 -4.27 15.66 29.61
CA ARG A 118 -3.22 16.68 29.41
C ARG A 118 -2.42 16.84 30.69
N ALA A 119 -1.10 16.86 30.56
CA ALA A 119 -0.26 17.23 31.69
C ALA A 119 -0.34 18.74 31.97
N PRO A 120 -0.09 19.19 33.22
CA PRO A 120 -0.01 20.61 33.53
C PRO A 120 1.00 21.34 32.62
N GLY A 121 0.55 22.38 31.93
CA GLY A 121 1.37 23.14 30.97
C GLY A 121 1.38 22.61 29.53
N GLU A 122 0.80 21.45 29.24
CA GLU A 122 0.55 21.01 27.86
C GLU A 122 -0.61 21.83 27.25
N SER A 123 -0.36 22.47 26.12
CA SER A 123 -1.37 23.19 25.34
C SER A 123 -1.51 22.58 23.94
N LEU A 124 -2.72 22.64 23.39
CA LEU A 124 -2.93 22.38 21.97
C LEU A 124 -2.23 23.51 21.19
N ARG A 125 -1.22 23.15 20.43
CA ARG A 125 -0.47 24.12 19.62
C ARG A 125 -1.21 24.30 18.30
N GLY A 126 -1.43 25.54 17.88
CA GLY A 126 -1.94 25.86 16.56
C GLY A 126 -0.97 25.51 15.42
N ILE A 127 0.31 25.30 15.76
CA ILE A 127 1.36 24.86 14.84
C ILE A 127 2.01 23.62 15.42
N ARG A 128 2.03 22.53 14.63
CA ARG A 128 2.73 21.28 14.97
C ARG A 128 3.74 20.96 13.87
N TYR A 129 4.87 20.43 14.24
CA TYR A 129 5.91 20.00 13.31
C TYR A 129 6.67 18.82 13.89
N GLY A 130 7.33 18.11 13.01
CA GLY A 130 8.22 17.01 13.38
C GLY A 130 8.96 16.49 12.17
N GLY A 131 9.81 15.53 12.40
CA GLY A 131 10.58 14.95 11.34
C GLY A 131 11.23 13.64 11.72
N ARG A 132 11.80 13.00 10.69
CA ARG A 132 12.55 11.76 10.82
C ARG A 132 13.73 11.80 9.85
N VAL A 133 14.88 11.41 10.31
CA VAL A 133 16.04 11.08 9.48
C VAL A 133 16.20 9.57 9.48
N THR A 134 16.28 8.98 8.30
CA THR A 134 16.52 7.55 8.12
C THR A 134 17.74 7.38 7.22
N THR A 135 18.78 6.76 7.74
CA THR A 135 19.98 6.41 6.97
C THR A 135 20.04 4.90 6.80
N GLU A 136 20.19 4.45 5.57
CA GLU A 136 20.44 3.05 5.21
C GLU A 136 21.86 2.92 4.69
N MET A 137 22.58 1.90 5.20
CA MET A 137 23.91 1.49 4.73
C MET A 137 23.82 0.01 4.40
N ASP A 138 23.82 -0.28 3.12
CA ASP A 138 23.48 -1.59 2.62
C ASP A 138 24.65 -2.18 1.83
N ALA A 139 24.91 -3.47 1.99
CA ALA A 139 25.89 -4.21 1.20
C ALA A 139 25.20 -5.35 0.44
N PHE A 140 25.28 -5.31 -0.90
CA PHE A 140 24.64 -6.27 -1.77
C PHE A 140 25.67 -7.01 -2.61
N PHE A 141 25.58 -8.34 -2.61
CA PHE A 141 26.33 -9.22 -3.51
C PHE A 141 25.33 -9.83 -4.48
N VAL A 142 25.37 -9.38 -5.74
CA VAL A 142 24.45 -9.79 -6.80
C VAL A 142 25.20 -10.70 -7.76
N GLY A 143 24.73 -11.95 -7.89
CA GLY A 143 25.34 -12.98 -8.72
C GLY A 143 24.77 -13.07 -10.14
N GLY A 144 25.21 -14.10 -10.88
CA GLY A 144 24.68 -14.42 -12.22
C GLY A 144 25.01 -13.39 -13.32
N GLY A 145 26.11 -12.64 -13.16
CA GLY A 145 26.51 -11.61 -14.12
C GLY A 145 25.68 -10.33 -14.08
N GLN A 146 24.71 -10.25 -13.18
CA GLN A 146 23.92 -9.03 -12.96
C GLN A 146 24.69 -8.07 -12.05
N THR A 147 24.58 -6.78 -12.33
CA THR A 147 25.18 -5.74 -11.50
C THR A 147 24.15 -4.85 -10.81
N VAL A 148 22.89 -4.97 -11.22
CA VAL A 148 21.76 -4.13 -10.76
C VAL A 148 20.51 -4.99 -10.57
N ARG A 149 19.77 -4.75 -9.50
CA ARG A 149 18.44 -5.30 -9.24
C ARG A 149 17.52 -4.20 -8.72
N PHE A 150 16.21 -4.40 -8.83
CA PHE A 150 15.22 -3.50 -8.20
C PHE A 150 14.87 -3.96 -6.78
N ARG A 151 14.41 -3.03 -5.97
CA ARG A 151 13.88 -3.30 -4.62
C ARG A 151 12.36 -3.43 -4.68
N GLU A 152 11.86 -4.54 -4.17
CA GLU A 152 10.41 -4.77 -4.08
C GLU A 152 9.80 -3.80 -3.08
N ASN A 153 8.68 -3.16 -3.47
CA ASN A 153 7.91 -2.21 -2.65
C ASN A 153 8.77 -1.11 -2.00
N ARG A 154 9.67 -0.50 -2.81
CA ARG A 154 10.58 0.57 -2.34
C ARG A 154 10.61 1.79 -3.28
N GLY A 155 9.46 2.14 -3.87
CA GLY A 155 9.32 3.35 -4.67
C GLY A 155 10.13 3.36 -5.97
N GLY A 156 10.23 2.21 -6.67
CA GLY A 156 10.97 2.09 -7.92
C GLY A 156 12.49 2.18 -7.77
N GLU A 157 13.02 1.86 -6.59
CA GLU A 157 14.46 1.93 -6.35
C GLU A 157 15.19 0.70 -6.86
N TYR A 158 16.40 0.96 -7.36
CA TYR A 158 17.38 -0.07 -7.71
C TYR A 158 18.49 -0.13 -6.68
N TYR A 159 19.15 -1.26 -6.60
CA TYR A 159 20.42 -1.41 -5.92
C TYR A 159 21.46 -2.02 -6.88
N VAL A 160 22.71 -1.66 -6.65
CA VAL A 160 23.86 -2.17 -7.39
C VAL A 160 24.67 -3.12 -6.54
N ASN A 161 25.47 -3.95 -7.18
CA ASN A 161 26.44 -4.79 -6.49
C ASN A 161 27.43 -3.91 -5.69
N GLY A 162 27.71 -4.29 -4.45
CA GLY A 162 28.55 -3.56 -3.52
C GLY A 162 27.76 -2.69 -2.53
N GLU A 163 28.36 -1.60 -2.08
CA GLU A 163 27.76 -0.70 -1.09
C GLU A 163 26.72 0.23 -1.72
N ASN A 164 25.61 0.39 -1.01
CA ASN A 164 24.52 1.31 -1.37
C ASN A 164 24.12 2.11 -0.14
N ASN A 165 24.39 3.41 -0.15
CA ASN A 165 24.09 4.28 0.97
C ASN A 165 22.98 5.25 0.58
N GLN A 166 22.02 5.45 1.47
CA GLN A 166 20.94 6.41 1.27
C GLN A 166 20.52 7.06 2.57
N THR A 167 20.06 8.30 2.47
CA THR A 167 19.53 9.05 3.61
C THR A 167 18.25 9.75 3.19
N ASP A 168 17.17 9.46 3.88
CA ASP A 168 15.89 10.15 3.80
C ASP A 168 15.75 11.14 4.94
N VAL A 169 15.34 12.37 4.63
CA VAL A 169 15.00 13.38 5.63
C VAL A 169 13.55 13.77 5.43
N ARG A 170 12.65 13.25 6.27
CA ARG A 170 11.23 13.60 6.22
C ARG A 170 10.94 14.69 7.25
N GLY A 171 10.42 15.82 6.80
CA GLY A 171 9.88 16.88 7.64
C GLY A 171 8.40 17.10 7.37
N TRP A 172 7.66 17.52 8.38
CA TRP A 172 6.26 17.86 8.24
C TRP A 172 5.86 19.04 9.14
N LEU A 173 4.83 19.75 8.70
CA LEU A 173 4.25 20.90 9.37
C LEU A 173 2.73 20.81 9.29
N GLU A 174 2.02 21.08 10.39
CA GLU A 174 0.59 21.27 10.45
C GLU A 174 0.29 22.67 10.98
N LEU A 175 -0.56 23.40 10.27
CA LEU A 175 -1.01 24.75 10.63
C LEU A 175 -2.50 24.71 10.96
N GLY A 176 -2.81 24.91 12.23
CA GLY A 176 -4.18 24.77 12.72
C GLY A 176 -4.76 23.41 12.38
N ASP A 177 -6.04 23.42 12.05
CA ASP A 177 -6.81 22.21 11.76
C ASP A 177 -7.13 22.03 10.27
N TRP A 178 -6.51 22.83 9.39
CA TRP A 178 -6.93 22.87 8.00
C TRP A 178 -5.81 22.64 6.98
N LEU A 179 -4.53 22.78 7.35
CA LEU A 179 -3.40 22.68 6.44
C LEU A 179 -2.30 21.77 7.00
N SER A 180 -1.81 20.88 6.19
CA SER A 180 -0.57 20.15 6.46
C SER A 180 0.36 20.10 5.24
N VAL A 181 1.67 20.09 5.51
CA VAL A 181 2.74 20.06 4.50
C VAL A 181 3.71 18.95 4.86
N THR A 182 4.12 18.17 3.89
CA THR A 182 5.16 17.14 4.04
C THR A 182 6.23 17.35 2.98
N LEU A 183 7.50 17.18 3.36
CA LEU A 183 8.65 17.16 2.47
C LEU A 183 9.58 16.00 2.84
N GLN A 184 10.02 15.23 1.87
CA GLN A 184 10.96 14.11 2.04
C GLN A 184 12.02 14.11 0.95
N PRO A 185 13.06 14.95 1.04
CA PRO A 185 14.25 14.83 0.23
C PRO A 185 14.98 13.53 0.53
N LYS A 186 15.56 12.92 -0.50
CA LYS A 186 16.36 11.71 -0.41
C LYS A 186 17.70 11.87 -1.10
N PHE A 187 18.74 11.42 -0.43
CA PHE A 187 20.11 11.38 -0.91
C PHE A 187 20.52 9.93 -1.12
N ILE A 188 21.09 9.61 -2.27
CA ILE A 188 21.52 8.25 -2.63
C ILE A 188 22.93 8.33 -3.19
N SER A 189 23.81 7.42 -2.72
CA SER A 189 25.11 7.17 -3.33
C SER A 189 25.19 5.74 -3.85
N ASN A 190 25.98 5.52 -4.88
CA ASN A 190 26.22 4.22 -5.52
C ASN A 190 24.95 3.51 -6.06
N ARG A 191 23.90 4.27 -6.43
CA ARG A 191 22.65 3.73 -6.97
C ARG A 191 22.28 4.33 -8.30
N HIS A 192 21.60 3.52 -9.12
CA HIS A 192 20.84 4.03 -10.25
C HIS A 192 19.57 4.71 -9.74
N VAL A 193 19.50 6.01 -9.87
CA VAL A 193 18.25 6.75 -9.70
C VAL A 193 17.53 6.74 -11.04
N LEU A 194 16.28 6.31 -11.05
CA LEU A 194 15.42 6.32 -12.25
C LEU A 194 15.81 5.33 -13.37
N GLY A 195 16.32 4.19 -13.01
CA GLY A 195 16.31 3.00 -13.86
C GLY A 195 17.16 3.06 -15.11
N ILE A 196 18.17 3.91 -15.22
CA ILE A 196 18.89 3.95 -16.51
C ILE A 196 20.35 4.34 -16.37
N GLY A 197 21.19 3.36 -16.42
CA GLY A 197 22.36 3.36 -17.28
C GLY A 197 23.53 4.25 -16.92
N ALA A 198 23.80 4.63 -15.67
CA ALA A 198 25.15 4.95 -15.25
C ALA A 198 25.31 4.65 -13.77
N THR A 199 26.16 3.71 -13.44
CA THR A 199 26.72 3.59 -12.09
C THR A 199 27.54 4.85 -11.87
N ASN A 200 26.96 5.81 -11.18
CA ASN A 200 27.67 7.00 -10.81
C ASN A 200 27.93 6.94 -9.31
N ASN A 201 29.18 6.93 -8.91
CA ASN A 201 29.59 7.08 -7.51
C ASN A 201 29.30 8.50 -6.99
N SER A 202 28.44 9.24 -7.65
CA SER A 202 28.02 10.57 -7.26
C SER A 202 26.83 10.52 -6.31
N LEU A 203 26.80 11.46 -5.38
CA LEU A 203 25.62 11.71 -4.57
C LEU A 203 24.49 12.24 -5.42
N ASN A 204 23.38 11.49 -5.49
CA ASN A 204 22.17 11.91 -6.17
C ASN A 204 21.14 12.41 -5.15
N PHE A 205 20.47 13.48 -5.49
CA PHE A 205 19.45 14.12 -4.68
C PHE A 205 18.13 14.17 -5.45
N TYR A 206 17.03 13.78 -4.81
CA TYR A 206 15.69 13.96 -5.36
C TYR A 206 14.63 14.09 -4.25
N LEU A 207 13.49 14.70 -4.61
CA LEU A 207 12.32 14.74 -3.74
C LEU A 207 11.56 13.41 -3.86
N ARG A 208 11.62 12.56 -2.82
CA ARG A 208 10.87 11.30 -2.79
C ARG A 208 9.38 11.56 -2.63
N GLU A 209 9.00 12.29 -1.58
CA GLU A 209 7.62 12.74 -1.35
C GLU A 209 7.61 14.22 -1.01
N GLY A 210 6.51 14.87 -1.38
CA GLY A 210 6.28 16.27 -1.03
C GLY A 210 4.88 16.67 -1.44
N ASN A 211 4.05 17.04 -0.44
CA ASN A 211 2.66 17.38 -0.67
C ASN A 211 2.16 18.44 0.29
N VAL A 212 1.11 19.10 -0.15
CA VAL A 212 0.29 20.02 0.64
C VAL A 212 -1.11 19.43 0.70
N LYS A 213 -1.65 19.30 1.91
CA LYS A 213 -3.01 18.80 2.15
C LYS A 213 -3.83 19.84 2.88
N ILE A 214 -5.01 20.10 2.36
CA ILE A 214 -6.05 20.96 2.97
C ILE A 214 -7.22 20.06 3.30
N SER A 215 -7.73 20.14 4.53
CA SER A 215 -8.91 19.39 4.95
C SER A 215 -9.95 20.28 5.59
N HIS A 216 -11.21 20.02 5.27
CA HIS A 216 -12.36 20.71 5.84
C HIS A 216 -13.59 19.78 5.84
N PHE A 217 -14.34 19.71 6.93
CA PHE A 217 -15.53 18.86 7.07
C PHE A 217 -15.32 17.40 6.58
N ASN A 218 -14.21 16.78 6.95
CA ASN A 218 -13.83 15.42 6.54
C ASN A 218 -13.51 15.26 5.03
N VAL A 219 -13.42 16.33 4.27
CA VAL A 219 -12.96 16.32 2.88
C VAL A 219 -11.51 16.78 2.86
N ALA A 220 -10.61 15.97 2.30
CA ALA A 220 -9.19 16.26 2.15
C ALA A 220 -8.84 16.42 0.67
N LEU A 221 -8.24 17.55 0.33
CA LEU A 221 -7.59 17.80 -0.95
C LEU A 221 -6.07 17.79 -0.73
N GLU A 222 -5.38 16.89 -1.41
CA GLU A 222 -3.92 16.76 -1.35
C GLU A 222 -3.33 16.97 -2.75
N ILE A 223 -2.30 17.79 -2.85
CA ILE A 223 -1.60 18.08 -4.10
C ILE A 223 -0.10 17.89 -3.89
N GLY A 224 0.52 17.07 -4.72
CA GLY A 224 1.95 16.84 -4.67
C GLY A 224 2.34 15.40 -4.99
N ARG A 225 3.54 15.03 -4.58
CA ARG A 225 4.11 13.71 -4.78
C ARG A 225 3.91 12.85 -3.56
N GLY A 226 3.41 11.62 -3.77
CA GLY A 226 3.21 10.66 -2.70
C GLY A 226 2.96 9.25 -3.22
N THR A 227 2.98 8.30 -2.30
CA THR A 227 2.72 6.89 -2.54
C THR A 227 1.33 6.52 -2.05
N GLN A 228 0.74 5.48 -2.64
CA GLN A 228 -0.54 4.92 -2.23
C GLN A 228 -0.40 3.40 -2.13
N TRP A 229 -1.09 2.78 -1.17
CA TRP A 229 -1.25 1.34 -1.08
C TRP A 229 -2.73 1.04 -0.87
N TRP A 230 -3.37 0.46 -1.88
CA TRP A 230 -4.79 0.15 -1.87
C TRP A 230 -5.01 -1.34 -2.09
N GLY A 231 -5.38 -2.03 -1.03
CA GLY A 231 -5.62 -3.46 -0.98
C GLY A 231 -5.21 -4.07 0.35
N GLN A 232 -5.59 -5.31 0.56
CA GLN A 232 -5.37 -6.06 1.82
C GLN A 232 -4.01 -6.75 1.87
N GLY A 233 -3.39 -6.99 0.71
CA GLY A 233 -2.14 -7.71 0.63
C GLY A 233 -1.01 -7.04 1.41
N TYR A 234 -0.21 -7.83 2.08
CA TYR A 234 0.93 -7.41 2.89
C TYR A 234 2.23 -7.39 2.07
N HIS A 235 2.51 -8.48 1.33
CA HIS A 235 3.69 -8.59 0.48
C HIS A 235 3.53 -7.84 -0.85
N GLY A 236 2.28 -7.61 -1.25
CA GLY A 236 1.91 -6.82 -2.42
C GLY A 236 0.40 -6.63 -2.47
N SER A 237 -0.10 -5.78 -3.35
CA SER A 237 -1.52 -5.63 -3.69
C SER A 237 -1.65 -5.60 -5.20
N LEU A 238 -2.76 -6.10 -5.73
CA LEU A 238 -2.93 -6.28 -7.16
C LEU A 238 -2.94 -4.96 -7.95
N LEU A 239 -3.45 -3.85 -7.39
CA LEU A 239 -3.61 -2.62 -8.17
C LEU A 239 -2.63 -1.50 -7.83
N LEU A 240 -2.36 -1.25 -6.54
CA LEU A 240 -1.60 -0.07 -6.14
C LEU A 240 -0.78 -0.32 -4.88
N THR A 241 0.55 -0.22 -5.03
CA THR A 241 1.54 -0.41 -3.96
C THR A 241 2.63 0.67 -4.01
N ASP A 242 3.61 0.58 -3.13
CA ASP A 242 4.85 1.35 -3.17
C ASP A 242 5.94 0.69 -4.07
N HIS A 243 5.53 -0.17 -5.00
CA HIS A 243 6.50 -0.81 -5.90
C HIS A 243 6.99 0.16 -6.98
N ALA A 244 6.08 0.91 -7.58
CA ALA A 244 6.42 1.97 -8.52
C ALA A 244 6.88 3.26 -7.82
N TYR A 245 7.47 4.16 -8.59
CA TYR A 245 7.88 5.47 -8.11
C TYR A 245 6.70 6.29 -7.57
N PRO A 246 6.88 7.14 -6.54
CA PRO A 246 5.81 8.01 -6.05
C PRO A 246 5.20 8.88 -7.16
N LEU A 247 3.88 8.98 -7.18
CA LEU A 247 3.12 9.69 -8.20
C LEU A 247 2.94 11.17 -7.85
N ASP A 248 3.09 12.05 -8.86
CA ASP A 248 2.68 13.46 -8.76
C ASP A 248 1.17 13.54 -9.01
N MET A 249 0.35 13.80 -7.98
CA MET A 249 -1.09 13.66 -8.06
C MET A 249 -1.87 14.80 -7.40
N ILE A 250 -3.11 14.93 -7.81
CA ILE A 250 -4.17 15.63 -7.09
C ILE A 250 -5.06 14.55 -6.51
N LYS A 251 -5.19 14.50 -5.18
CA LYS A 251 -5.98 13.50 -4.46
C LYS A 251 -7.13 14.19 -3.74
N LEU A 252 -8.31 13.61 -3.83
CA LEU A 252 -9.52 14.03 -3.13
C LEU A 252 -10.11 12.82 -2.41
N GLY A 253 -10.41 12.97 -1.13
CA GLY A 253 -10.99 11.87 -0.36
C GLY A 253 -11.51 12.30 1.00
N SER A 254 -12.00 11.33 1.76
CA SER A 254 -12.33 11.53 3.17
C SER A 254 -11.06 11.47 4.01
N GLU A 255 -10.89 12.41 4.93
CA GLU A 255 -9.73 12.46 5.86
C GLU A 255 -9.74 11.26 6.81
N GLN A 256 -10.93 10.76 7.14
CA GLN A 256 -11.17 9.62 8.02
C GLN A 256 -12.43 8.86 7.58
N PRO A 257 -12.63 7.62 8.06
CA PRO A 257 -13.89 6.91 7.91
C PRO A 257 -15.08 7.70 8.47
N PHE A 258 -16.23 7.62 7.82
CA PHE A 258 -17.45 8.33 8.18
C PHE A 258 -18.67 7.43 8.08
N LYS A 259 -19.73 7.80 8.79
CA LYS A 259 -21.05 7.18 8.68
C LYS A 259 -21.94 8.05 7.80
N ILE A 260 -22.78 7.41 6.99
CA ILE A 260 -23.77 8.13 6.19
C ILE A 260 -24.90 8.58 7.15
N PRO A 261 -25.25 9.87 7.24
CA PRO A 261 -26.36 10.35 8.05
C PRO A 261 -27.64 9.57 7.73
N TRP A 262 -28.43 9.28 8.75
CA TRP A 262 -29.68 8.47 8.74
C TRP A 262 -29.48 6.97 8.41
N LEU A 263 -28.28 6.55 8.02
CA LEU A 263 -27.89 5.17 7.72
C LEU A 263 -26.73 4.71 8.61
N GLU A 264 -26.62 5.24 9.82
CA GLU A 264 -25.49 5.00 10.74
C GLU A 264 -25.33 3.52 11.09
N GLY A 265 -26.42 2.76 11.09
CA GLY A 265 -26.41 1.31 11.31
C GLY A 265 -25.76 0.50 10.18
N LEU A 266 -25.52 1.08 9.00
CA LEU A 266 -24.86 0.40 7.89
C LEU A 266 -23.34 0.30 8.04
N GLY A 267 -22.73 0.97 9.03
CA GLY A 267 -21.28 0.91 9.25
C GLY A 267 -20.52 2.12 8.73
N ASP A 268 -19.20 1.96 8.62
CA ASP A 268 -18.27 3.04 8.28
C ASP A 268 -17.87 2.99 6.80
N TRP A 269 -17.68 4.17 6.20
CA TRP A 269 -17.31 4.36 4.80
C TRP A 269 -16.04 5.20 4.68
N LYS A 270 -15.22 4.95 3.67
CA LYS A 270 -14.08 5.80 3.30
C LYS A 270 -13.98 5.88 1.78
N ILE A 271 -13.74 7.08 1.26
CA ILE A 271 -13.64 7.32 -0.19
C ILE A 271 -12.31 8.02 -0.46
N ASN A 272 -11.58 7.54 -1.44
CA ASN A 272 -10.35 8.15 -1.94
C ASN A 272 -10.35 8.14 -3.46
N SER A 273 -9.87 9.23 -4.06
CA SER A 273 -9.65 9.32 -5.50
C SER A 273 -8.41 10.15 -5.79
N PHE A 274 -7.74 9.88 -6.88
CA PHE A 274 -6.62 10.69 -7.36
C PHE A 274 -6.62 10.79 -8.89
N LEU A 275 -5.99 11.86 -9.35
CA LEU A 275 -5.65 12.06 -10.76
C LEU A 275 -4.16 12.37 -10.85
N THR A 276 -3.44 11.64 -11.70
CA THR A 276 -2.01 11.84 -11.94
C THR A 276 -1.70 11.86 -13.43
N ARG A 277 -0.50 12.29 -13.75
CA ARG A 277 0.08 12.24 -15.08
C ARG A 277 1.31 11.33 -15.04
N LEU A 278 1.32 10.32 -15.89
CA LEU A 278 2.44 9.39 -16.02
C LEU A 278 3.60 10.02 -16.80
N GLU A 279 4.70 9.30 -16.89
CA GLU A 279 5.97 9.75 -17.50
C GLU A 279 5.85 10.10 -18.99
N VAL A 280 6.93 10.74 -19.50
CA VAL A 280 7.04 11.13 -20.92
C VAL A 280 7.52 9.96 -21.78
N ASN A 281 8.39 9.11 -21.23
CA ASN A 281 9.01 7.98 -21.94
C ASN A 281 8.09 6.76 -21.90
N ARG A 282 6.99 6.83 -22.65
CA ARG A 282 6.03 5.75 -22.83
C ARG A 282 5.34 5.92 -24.19
N ASP A 283 4.61 4.89 -24.62
CA ASP A 283 3.84 4.85 -25.87
C ASP A 283 2.97 6.09 -26.10
N PHE A 284 2.13 6.45 -25.11
CA PHE A 284 1.42 7.72 -25.09
C PHE A 284 2.00 8.65 -24.02
N PRO A 285 2.96 9.52 -24.39
CA PRO A 285 3.61 10.42 -23.46
C PRO A 285 2.63 11.22 -22.62
N ARG A 286 2.84 11.26 -21.29
CA ARG A 286 1.99 11.98 -20.35
C ARG A 286 0.55 11.46 -20.32
N ALA A 287 0.33 10.16 -20.51
CA ALA A 287 -0.94 9.53 -20.22
C ALA A 287 -1.39 9.87 -18.79
N LYS A 288 -2.69 9.94 -18.58
CA LYS A 288 -3.28 10.23 -17.26
C LYS A 288 -3.72 8.94 -16.61
N LEU A 289 -3.66 8.89 -15.30
CA LEU A 289 -4.22 7.80 -14.51
C LEU A 289 -5.16 8.39 -13.48
N PHE A 290 -6.40 7.92 -13.49
CA PHE A 290 -7.39 8.17 -12.45
C PHE A 290 -7.54 6.94 -11.60
N GLY A 291 -7.52 7.10 -10.26
CA GLY A 291 -7.81 6.04 -9.31
C GLY A 291 -8.95 6.44 -8.39
N MET A 292 -9.82 5.48 -8.06
CA MET A 292 -10.88 5.65 -7.08
C MET A 292 -11.02 4.38 -6.26
N ARG A 293 -11.16 4.55 -4.94
CA ARG A 293 -11.41 3.47 -3.98
C ARG A 293 -12.53 3.86 -3.04
N ILE A 294 -13.45 2.92 -2.83
CA ILE A 294 -14.54 3.02 -1.85
C ILE A 294 -14.37 1.84 -0.90
N SER A 295 -14.09 2.12 0.37
CA SER A 295 -13.98 1.12 1.43
C SER A 295 -15.23 1.19 2.31
N TYR A 296 -15.72 0.04 2.74
CA TYR A 296 -16.91 -0.13 3.54
C TYR A 296 -16.68 -1.16 4.64
N GLN A 297 -16.96 -0.78 5.87
CA GLN A 297 -16.86 -1.66 7.05
C GLN A 297 -18.23 -1.75 7.71
N PRO A 298 -19.07 -2.74 7.30
CA PRO A 298 -20.41 -2.92 7.88
C PRO A 298 -20.38 -3.34 9.34
N THR A 299 -19.40 -4.15 9.72
CA THR A 299 -19.26 -4.72 11.07
C THR A 299 -17.83 -4.61 11.57
N ASP A 300 -17.62 -4.92 12.82
CA ASP A 300 -16.29 -4.89 13.45
C ASP A 300 -15.36 -6.00 12.92
N TRP A 301 -15.91 -7.04 12.32
CA TRP A 301 -15.18 -8.22 11.86
C TRP A 301 -15.04 -8.31 10.33
N PHE A 302 -15.67 -7.42 9.57
CA PHE A 302 -15.67 -7.48 8.09
C PHE A 302 -15.45 -6.11 7.45
N GLU A 303 -14.49 -6.03 6.54
CA GLU A 303 -14.23 -4.90 5.66
C GLU A 303 -14.27 -5.38 4.20
N ILE A 304 -14.83 -4.59 3.31
CA ILE A 304 -14.83 -4.80 1.86
C ILE A 304 -14.55 -3.47 1.16
N ALA A 305 -13.83 -3.52 0.06
CA ALA A 305 -13.63 -2.33 -0.75
C ALA A 305 -13.65 -2.65 -2.25
N ALA A 306 -13.95 -1.61 -3.03
CA ALA A 306 -13.86 -1.64 -4.48
C ALA A 306 -12.89 -0.56 -4.95
N THR A 307 -11.97 -0.93 -5.83
CA THR A 307 -10.95 -0.05 -6.41
C THR A 307 -11.03 -0.09 -7.92
N ARG A 308 -10.89 1.06 -8.56
CA ARG A 308 -10.78 1.18 -10.01
C ARG A 308 -9.62 2.08 -10.37
N LEU A 309 -8.81 1.65 -11.33
CA LEU A 309 -7.80 2.45 -12.02
C LEU A 309 -8.20 2.58 -13.50
N THR A 310 -8.07 3.79 -14.04
CA THR A 310 -8.36 4.09 -15.45
C THR A 310 -7.22 4.92 -16.03
N GLN A 311 -6.51 4.35 -17.00
CA GLN A 311 -5.46 5.02 -17.77
C GLN A 311 -6.05 5.55 -19.07
N PHE A 312 -5.82 6.82 -19.38
CA PHE A 312 -6.41 7.49 -20.53
C PHE A 312 -5.59 8.69 -21.01
N GLY A 313 -5.89 9.16 -22.21
CA GLY A 313 -5.24 10.34 -22.79
C GLY A 313 -3.74 10.13 -23.02
N GLY A 314 -2.99 11.19 -23.02
CA GLY A 314 -1.61 11.24 -23.47
C GLY A 314 -1.49 11.85 -24.86
N ARG A 315 -0.24 12.16 -25.30
CA ARG A 315 -0.02 12.72 -26.63
C ARG A 315 -0.33 11.66 -27.69
N ASN A 316 -1.18 12.00 -28.65
CA ASN A 316 -1.61 11.13 -29.76
C ASN A 316 -2.42 9.89 -29.33
N SER A 317 -2.90 9.83 -28.10
CA SER A 317 -3.75 8.74 -27.64
C SER A 317 -5.12 8.79 -28.31
N PRO A 318 -5.70 7.65 -28.72
CA PRO A 318 -7.05 7.57 -29.29
C PRO A 318 -8.15 7.66 -28.20
N SER A 319 -7.80 7.57 -26.92
CA SER A 319 -8.77 7.50 -25.84
C SER A 319 -9.51 8.82 -25.58
N GLN A 320 -10.67 8.72 -24.99
CA GLN A 320 -11.41 9.89 -24.50
C GLN A 320 -10.64 10.65 -23.45
N GLN A 321 -10.94 11.96 -23.33
CA GLN A 321 -10.36 12.82 -22.32
C GLN A 321 -11.25 12.89 -21.07
N PHE A 322 -10.68 13.38 -19.96
CA PHE A 322 -11.44 13.71 -18.75
C PHE A 322 -12.57 14.73 -19.05
N PRO A 323 -13.78 14.62 -18.46
CA PRO A 323 -14.19 13.58 -17.51
C PRO A 323 -14.75 12.30 -18.16
N ASN A 324 -14.97 12.28 -19.46
CA ASN A 324 -15.67 11.17 -20.13
C ASN A 324 -14.94 9.82 -19.97
N ALA A 325 -13.61 9.84 -19.94
CA ALA A 325 -12.81 8.63 -19.78
C ALA A 325 -13.13 7.85 -18.49
N ILE A 326 -13.42 8.53 -17.38
CA ILE A 326 -13.76 7.86 -16.10
C ILE A 326 -15.16 7.22 -16.10
N TRP A 327 -16.01 7.58 -17.05
CA TRP A 327 -17.35 7.00 -17.19
C TRP A 327 -17.41 5.87 -18.20
N CYS A 328 -16.28 5.49 -18.79
CA CYS A 328 -16.19 4.35 -19.69
C CYS A 328 -16.50 3.06 -18.92
N ASN A 329 -17.36 2.21 -19.52
CA ASN A 329 -17.68 0.91 -18.95
C ASN A 329 -16.67 -0.13 -19.41
N TYR A 330 -16.36 -1.11 -18.59
CA TYR A 330 -15.54 -2.27 -18.94
C TYR A 330 -15.90 -2.90 -20.29
N SER A 331 -17.21 -3.00 -20.61
CA SER A 331 -17.69 -3.55 -21.88
C SER A 331 -17.43 -2.67 -23.10
N GLN A 332 -17.01 -1.41 -22.90
CA GLN A 332 -16.78 -0.45 -23.98
C GLN A 332 -15.28 -0.28 -24.31
N THR A 333 -14.39 -0.86 -23.50
CA THR A 333 -12.95 -0.85 -23.71
C THR A 333 -12.50 -1.91 -24.73
N GLN A 334 -13.35 -2.87 -25.05
CA GLN A 334 -13.07 -4.03 -25.91
C GLN A 334 -12.83 -3.73 -27.39
N GLY A 335 -12.85 -2.51 -27.81
CA GLY A 335 -12.79 -2.16 -29.23
C GLY A 335 -11.41 -1.82 -29.75
N GLN A 336 -10.38 -2.61 -29.51
CA GLN A 336 -9.03 -2.35 -30.03
C GLN A 336 -9.01 -2.14 -31.56
N ASN A 337 -9.90 -2.79 -32.30
CA ASN A 337 -9.92 -2.76 -33.76
C ASN A 337 -11.17 -2.10 -34.39
N GLN A 338 -12.10 -1.54 -33.63
CA GLN A 338 -13.40 -1.10 -34.16
C GLN A 338 -13.86 0.29 -33.71
N GLY A 339 -12.96 1.22 -33.38
CA GLY A 339 -13.36 2.58 -33.01
C GLY A 339 -14.24 2.64 -31.76
N GLY A 340 -13.97 1.79 -30.77
CA GLY A 340 -14.66 1.79 -29.50
C GLY A 340 -14.65 3.17 -28.85
N LYS A 341 -15.77 3.57 -28.23
CA LYS A 341 -15.96 4.94 -27.72
C LYS A 341 -15.02 5.32 -26.58
N CYS A 342 -14.36 4.35 -25.92
CA CYS A 342 -13.58 4.60 -24.72
C CYS A 342 -12.06 4.49 -24.91
N GLN A 343 -11.58 3.41 -25.47
CA GLN A 343 -10.14 3.17 -25.73
C GLN A 343 -9.23 3.54 -24.55
N THR A 344 -9.64 3.16 -23.33
CA THR A 344 -8.93 3.34 -22.08
C THR A 344 -8.32 2.01 -21.65
N ASN A 345 -7.32 2.03 -20.78
CA ASN A 345 -6.84 0.86 -20.07
C ASN A 345 -7.41 0.88 -18.65
N GLU A 346 -8.06 -0.19 -18.21
CA GLU A 346 -8.80 -0.22 -16.96
C GLU A 346 -8.49 -1.46 -16.12
N GLN A 347 -8.27 -1.24 -14.84
CA GLN A 347 -8.22 -2.29 -13.83
C GLN A 347 -9.24 -2.04 -12.74
N GLY A 348 -9.93 -3.09 -12.31
CA GLY A 348 -10.85 -3.08 -11.18
C GLY A 348 -10.50 -4.17 -10.19
N MET A 349 -10.78 -3.93 -8.91
CA MET A 349 -10.53 -4.89 -7.85
C MET A 349 -11.60 -4.76 -6.77
N VAL A 350 -12.01 -5.90 -6.25
CA VAL A 350 -12.73 -6.01 -4.99
C VAL A 350 -11.83 -6.72 -4.01
N ASP A 351 -11.70 -6.19 -2.82
CA ASP A 351 -10.92 -6.80 -1.74
C ASP A 351 -11.76 -6.88 -0.46
N PHE A 352 -11.41 -7.82 0.39
CA PHE A 352 -12.09 -8.04 1.66
C PHE A 352 -11.13 -8.47 2.76
N LEU A 353 -11.51 -8.18 4.00
CA LEU A 353 -10.88 -8.69 5.21
C LEU A 353 -11.97 -9.19 6.15
N ALA A 354 -11.80 -10.41 6.67
CA ALA A 354 -12.67 -11.02 7.64
C ALA A 354 -11.88 -11.47 8.87
N ARG A 355 -12.32 -11.03 10.06
CA ARG A 355 -11.78 -11.49 11.34
C ARG A 355 -12.64 -12.63 11.87
N ILE A 356 -12.06 -13.81 11.98
CA ILE A 356 -12.70 -15.01 12.51
C ILE A 356 -12.25 -15.16 13.95
N PRO A 357 -13.15 -15.06 14.94
CA PRO A 357 -12.81 -15.19 16.33
C PRO A 357 -12.34 -16.62 16.65
N ARG A 358 -11.74 -16.81 17.82
CA ARG A 358 -11.37 -18.12 18.32
C ARG A 358 -12.59 -19.04 18.37
N VAL A 359 -12.47 -20.18 17.69
CA VAL A 359 -13.43 -21.29 17.75
C VAL A 359 -12.66 -22.52 18.20
N PRO A 360 -12.89 -23.06 19.42
CA PRO A 360 -12.18 -24.24 19.91
C PRO A 360 -12.25 -25.39 18.90
N TYR A 361 -11.13 -26.09 18.70
CA TYR A 361 -10.91 -27.18 17.74
C TYR A 361 -10.92 -26.81 16.26
N LEU A 362 -11.47 -25.65 15.85
CA LEU A 362 -11.48 -25.19 14.46
C LEU A 362 -10.48 -24.04 14.25
N VAL A 363 -10.51 -23.04 15.12
CA VAL A 363 -9.59 -21.90 15.13
C VAL A 363 -9.01 -21.79 16.55
N PRO A 364 -7.93 -22.54 16.87
CA PRO A 364 -7.45 -22.68 18.25
C PRO A 364 -6.60 -21.50 18.72
N PHE A 365 -6.31 -20.54 17.84
CA PHE A 365 -5.44 -19.40 18.15
C PHE A 365 -6.11 -18.43 19.12
N PRO A 366 -5.37 -17.84 20.08
CA PRO A 366 -5.94 -17.03 21.16
C PRO A 366 -6.84 -15.88 20.68
N ALA A 367 -6.41 -15.18 19.64
CA ALA A 367 -7.13 -14.04 19.06
C ALA A 367 -7.97 -14.41 17.81
N GLY A 368 -8.01 -15.68 17.42
CA GLY A 368 -8.58 -16.07 16.14
C GLY A 368 -7.63 -15.83 14.97
N VAL A 369 -8.19 -15.62 13.78
CA VAL A 369 -7.44 -15.39 12.54
C VAL A 369 -8.06 -14.27 11.72
N GLN A 370 -7.26 -13.59 10.91
CA GLN A 370 -7.73 -12.74 9.80
C GLN A 370 -7.56 -13.49 8.49
N LEU A 371 -8.63 -13.53 7.71
CA LEU A 371 -8.60 -13.92 6.31
C LEU A 371 -8.78 -12.68 5.46
N TYR A 372 -7.99 -12.55 4.41
CA TYR A 372 -8.14 -11.44 3.47
C TYR A 372 -7.88 -11.91 2.05
N GLY A 373 -8.41 -11.15 1.11
CA GLY A 373 -8.21 -11.45 -0.30
C GLY A 373 -8.51 -10.28 -1.20
N GLU A 374 -7.99 -10.36 -2.40
CA GLU A 374 -8.20 -9.43 -3.49
C GLU A 374 -8.55 -10.22 -4.75
N PHE A 375 -9.53 -9.74 -5.48
CA PHE A 375 -9.89 -10.27 -6.79
C PHE A 375 -9.95 -9.10 -7.77
N GLY A 376 -9.08 -9.14 -8.76
CA GLY A 376 -8.92 -8.10 -9.77
C GLY A 376 -9.33 -8.56 -11.15
N LEU A 377 -9.74 -7.60 -11.99
CA LEU A 377 -10.07 -7.76 -13.40
C LEU A 377 -9.42 -6.64 -14.20
N GLU A 378 -8.82 -6.97 -15.34
CA GLU A 378 -8.23 -6.00 -16.26
C GLU A 378 -9.00 -5.98 -17.58
N ASP A 379 -9.38 -4.78 -18.05
CA ASP A 379 -10.12 -4.49 -19.29
C ASP A 379 -11.37 -5.35 -19.54
N ARG A 380 -11.31 -6.63 -19.23
CA ARG A 380 -12.36 -7.63 -19.46
C ARG A 380 -12.54 -8.50 -18.21
N VAL A 381 -13.71 -9.08 -18.09
CA VAL A 381 -14.03 -10.01 -16.98
C VAL A 381 -13.30 -11.37 -17.09
N ASP A 382 -12.66 -11.63 -18.21
CA ASP A 382 -11.91 -12.85 -18.51
C ASP A 382 -10.39 -12.72 -18.24
N HIS A 383 -9.91 -11.55 -17.76
CA HIS A 383 -8.52 -11.31 -17.36
C HIS A 383 -8.40 -11.17 -15.83
N PRO A 384 -8.58 -12.23 -15.05
CA PRO A 384 -8.57 -12.18 -13.60
C PRO A 384 -7.16 -12.27 -13.01
N ALA A 385 -7.02 -11.66 -11.83
CA ALA A 385 -5.92 -11.90 -10.90
C ALA A 385 -6.46 -12.05 -9.49
N ALA A 386 -5.75 -12.75 -8.60
CA ALA A 386 -6.19 -12.96 -7.23
C ALA A 386 -5.03 -12.90 -6.24
N LEU A 387 -5.37 -12.51 -5.02
CA LEU A 387 -4.51 -12.60 -3.85
C LEU A 387 -5.35 -13.13 -2.69
N ALA A 388 -4.77 -14.01 -1.88
CA ALA A 388 -5.39 -14.51 -0.66
C ALA A 388 -4.36 -14.62 0.45
N GLY A 389 -4.76 -14.30 1.67
CA GLY A 389 -3.87 -14.36 2.82
C GLY A 389 -4.57 -14.75 4.11
N ILE A 390 -3.77 -15.25 5.02
CA ILE A 390 -4.15 -15.54 6.40
C ILE A 390 -3.15 -14.87 7.34
N TYR A 391 -3.64 -14.21 8.38
CA TYR A 391 -2.83 -13.62 9.43
C TYR A 391 -3.30 -14.11 10.80
N ILE A 392 -2.38 -14.66 11.57
CA ILE A 392 -2.57 -15.11 12.95
C ILE A 392 -1.78 -14.16 13.84
N PRO A 393 -2.43 -13.21 14.54
CA PRO A 393 -1.74 -12.15 15.28
C PRO A 393 -1.06 -12.65 16.56
N GLN A 394 -1.43 -13.84 17.03
CA GLN A 394 -0.86 -14.52 18.17
C GLN A 394 -1.02 -16.03 17.99
N VAL A 395 0.09 -16.76 17.89
CA VAL A 395 0.07 -18.21 17.66
C VAL A 395 -0.17 -18.97 18.97
N PHE A 396 0.51 -18.59 20.04
CA PHE A 396 0.39 -19.24 21.36
C PHE A 396 -0.08 -18.25 22.44
N PRO A 397 -0.83 -18.72 23.46
CA PRO A 397 -1.24 -17.89 24.58
C PRO A 397 -0.04 -17.34 25.36
N GLY A 398 -0.05 -16.02 25.65
CA GLY A 398 1.04 -15.37 26.40
C GLY A 398 2.31 -15.08 25.61
N ASP A 399 2.37 -15.50 24.36
CA ASP A 399 3.47 -15.28 23.44
C ASP A 399 3.19 -14.07 22.51
N SER A 400 4.23 -13.56 21.88
CA SER A 400 4.13 -12.48 20.88
C SER A 400 4.37 -12.97 19.45
N LEU A 401 4.49 -14.26 19.23
CA LEU A 401 4.69 -14.85 17.91
C LEU A 401 3.45 -14.64 17.04
N ASP A 402 3.63 -14.06 15.85
CA ASP A 402 2.61 -14.02 14.80
C ASP A 402 3.00 -14.87 13.60
N PHE A 403 2.02 -15.12 12.75
CA PHE A 403 2.24 -15.86 11.50
C PHE A 403 1.37 -15.27 10.39
N ARG A 404 1.96 -15.12 9.20
CA ARG A 404 1.28 -14.69 7.99
C ARG A 404 1.67 -15.60 6.83
N PHE A 405 0.67 -15.96 6.05
CA PHE A 405 0.83 -16.57 4.74
C PHE A 405 0.06 -15.75 3.70
N GLU A 406 0.66 -15.53 2.54
CA GLU A 406 0.03 -14.83 1.42
C GLU A 406 0.36 -15.55 0.11
N PHE A 407 -0.63 -15.60 -0.75
CA PHE A 407 -0.56 -16.15 -2.10
C PHE A 407 -1.09 -15.10 -3.07
N ALA A 408 -0.40 -14.85 -4.18
CA ALA A 408 -0.86 -13.98 -5.24
C ALA A 408 -0.58 -14.60 -6.62
N ASP A 409 -1.51 -14.40 -7.55
CA ASP A 409 -1.43 -14.92 -8.92
C ASP A 409 -2.01 -13.90 -9.91
N THR A 410 -1.15 -13.41 -10.81
CA THR A 410 -1.53 -12.55 -11.96
C THR A 410 -1.56 -13.34 -13.28
N ASP A 411 -1.52 -14.69 -13.22
CA ASP A 411 -1.51 -15.63 -14.34
C ASP A 411 -2.78 -16.50 -14.36
N LEU A 412 -3.81 -16.12 -13.62
CA LEU A 412 -5.06 -16.90 -13.52
C LEU A 412 -5.75 -17.09 -14.86
N GLU A 413 -5.68 -16.10 -15.76
CA GLU A 413 -6.26 -16.22 -17.10
C GLU A 413 -5.67 -17.40 -17.87
N ARG A 414 -4.35 -17.57 -17.87
CA ARG A 414 -3.69 -18.67 -18.56
C ARG A 414 -4.15 -20.03 -18.03
N GLN A 415 -4.39 -20.12 -16.74
CA GLN A 415 -4.85 -21.36 -16.10
C GLN A 415 -6.34 -21.65 -16.43
N LEU A 416 -7.16 -20.61 -16.56
CA LEU A 416 -8.60 -20.74 -16.76
C LEU A 416 -9.00 -20.79 -18.24
N THR A 417 -8.36 -19.99 -19.09
CA THR A 417 -8.78 -19.77 -20.50
C THR A 417 -7.67 -20.01 -21.52
N GLY A 418 -6.43 -20.21 -21.08
CA GLY A 418 -5.24 -20.34 -21.94
C GLY A 418 -4.71 -19.01 -22.49
N GLY A 419 -5.25 -17.86 -22.06
CA GLY A 419 -4.68 -16.54 -22.32
C GLY A 419 -3.37 -16.32 -21.59
N ALA A 420 -2.60 -15.32 -21.98
CA ALA A 420 -1.34 -14.98 -21.31
C ALA A 420 -0.98 -13.52 -21.54
N ASN A 421 -0.09 -12.98 -20.70
CA ASN A 421 0.53 -11.67 -20.85
C ASN A 421 -0.50 -10.52 -20.82
N THR A 422 -1.52 -10.62 -19.97
CA THR A 422 -2.62 -9.65 -19.92
C THR A 422 -2.53 -8.72 -18.73
N TRP A 423 -2.30 -9.25 -17.51
CA TRP A 423 -2.28 -8.42 -16.30
C TRP A 423 -1.15 -7.37 -16.32
N TYR A 424 -1.47 -6.11 -16.10
CA TYR A 424 -0.64 -4.91 -16.28
C TYR A 424 -0.26 -4.59 -17.73
N ASN A 425 -0.66 -5.35 -18.71
CA ASN A 425 -0.44 -5.11 -20.12
C ASN A 425 -1.74 -4.67 -20.80
N ASN A 426 -1.64 -3.93 -21.89
CA ASN A 426 -2.82 -3.48 -22.63
C ASN A 426 -2.50 -3.31 -24.12
N GLY A 427 -3.40 -3.68 -24.99
CA GLY A 427 -3.17 -3.61 -26.43
C GLY A 427 -3.31 -2.22 -27.04
N ILE A 428 -3.72 -1.20 -26.25
CA ILE A 428 -3.75 0.20 -26.69
C ILE A 428 -2.61 0.96 -26.03
N TYR A 429 -2.43 0.77 -24.72
CA TYR A 429 -1.36 1.35 -23.91
C TYR A 429 -0.28 0.31 -23.71
N ASP A 430 0.63 0.15 -24.68
CA ASP A 430 1.68 -0.89 -24.67
C ASP A 430 2.57 -0.85 -23.40
N SER A 431 2.78 0.36 -22.84
CA SER A 431 3.47 0.51 -21.55
C SER A 431 2.69 -0.03 -20.35
N GLY A 432 1.42 -0.34 -20.51
CA GLY A 432 0.54 -0.95 -19.51
C GLY A 432 0.30 -0.11 -18.25
N MET A 433 -0.20 -0.78 -17.19
CA MET A 433 -0.41 -0.18 -15.85
C MET A 433 0.90 -0.11 -15.07
N ARG A 434 1.84 0.63 -15.62
CA ARG A 434 3.19 0.85 -15.06
C ARG A 434 3.49 2.33 -14.93
N TYR A 435 4.43 2.66 -14.05
CA TYR A 435 5.00 4.00 -13.94
C TYR A 435 6.53 3.89 -13.92
N LYS A 436 7.19 4.54 -14.90
CA LYS A 436 8.64 4.45 -15.11
C LYS A 436 9.14 3.01 -15.20
N GLY A 437 8.38 2.15 -15.89
CA GLY A 437 8.67 0.73 -16.09
C GLY A 437 8.22 -0.19 -14.97
N PHE A 438 7.87 0.30 -13.77
CA PHE A 438 7.44 -0.54 -12.66
C PHE A 438 5.92 -0.73 -12.65
N PRO A 439 5.40 -1.97 -12.43
CA PRO A 439 3.99 -2.20 -12.15
C PRO A 439 3.50 -1.31 -11.00
N LEU A 440 2.30 -0.76 -11.14
CA LEU A 440 1.70 0.06 -10.08
C LEU A 440 1.23 -0.78 -8.88
N GLY A 441 0.93 -2.05 -9.11
CA GLY A 441 0.47 -3.00 -8.11
C GLY A 441 1.57 -3.96 -7.64
N HIS A 442 1.30 -5.26 -7.74
CA HIS A 442 2.17 -6.30 -7.20
C HIS A 442 3.54 -6.37 -7.90
N HIS A 443 4.59 -6.47 -7.12
CA HIS A 443 5.99 -6.46 -7.59
C HIS A 443 6.37 -7.65 -8.49
N MET A 444 5.60 -8.76 -8.45
CA MET A 444 5.84 -9.90 -9.34
C MET A 444 5.55 -9.59 -10.82
N GLY A 445 4.75 -8.54 -11.10
CA GLY A 445 4.45 -8.13 -12.48
C GLY A 445 3.44 -9.03 -13.18
N THR A 446 3.55 -9.07 -14.51
CA THR A 446 2.69 -9.84 -15.42
C THR A 446 2.98 -11.34 -15.33
N ASP A 447 1.94 -12.17 -15.47
CA ASP A 447 2.02 -13.64 -15.43
C ASP A 447 2.85 -14.16 -14.25
N GLY A 448 2.66 -13.56 -13.09
CA GLY A 448 3.41 -13.84 -11.88
C GLY A 448 2.67 -14.76 -10.92
N LEU A 449 3.45 -15.45 -10.10
CA LEU A 449 2.99 -16.26 -8.97
C LEU A 449 3.86 -15.93 -7.77
N ASP A 450 3.25 -15.72 -6.61
CA ASP A 450 3.97 -15.39 -5.37
C ASP A 450 3.39 -16.16 -4.18
N PHE A 451 4.28 -16.80 -3.41
CA PHE A 451 4.00 -17.42 -2.12
C PHE A 451 4.89 -16.77 -1.09
N PHE A 452 4.31 -16.19 -0.07
CA PHE A 452 5.01 -15.49 0.98
C PHE A 452 4.60 -15.98 2.36
N ILE A 453 5.61 -16.22 3.23
CA ILE A 453 5.42 -16.54 4.64
C ILE A 453 6.22 -15.55 5.46
N ARG A 454 5.62 -15.01 6.53
CA ARG A 454 6.31 -14.20 7.53
C ARG A 454 5.92 -14.64 8.92
N THR A 455 6.89 -14.61 9.80
CA THR A 455 6.68 -14.70 11.25
C THR A 455 7.46 -13.59 11.95
N THR A 456 6.87 -13.04 13.00
CA THR A 456 7.48 -11.95 13.78
C THR A 456 7.29 -12.24 15.26
N GLU A 457 8.35 -12.02 16.05
CA GLU A 457 8.30 -12.18 17.49
C GLU A 457 8.98 -11.01 18.20
N ARG A 458 8.36 -10.54 19.26
CA ARG A 458 8.93 -9.56 20.17
C ARG A 458 9.62 -10.25 21.32
N LEU A 459 10.95 -10.37 21.27
CA LEU A 459 11.76 -11.02 22.28
C LEU A 459 11.85 -10.20 23.59
N THR A 460 11.86 -8.86 23.45
CA THR A 460 11.84 -7.92 24.58
C THR A 460 11.04 -6.68 24.21
N ASP A 461 10.81 -5.76 25.14
CA ASP A 461 10.13 -4.48 24.86
C ASP A 461 10.85 -3.63 23.81
N LYS A 462 12.14 -3.88 23.58
CA LYS A 462 12.97 -3.15 22.64
C LYS A 462 13.39 -3.93 21.41
N LEU A 463 13.31 -5.27 21.43
CA LEU A 463 13.83 -6.13 20.38
C LEU A 463 12.71 -6.95 19.77
N THR A 464 12.50 -6.76 18.48
CA THR A 464 11.62 -7.58 17.63
C THR A 464 12.47 -8.26 16.56
N VAL A 465 12.20 -9.53 16.29
CA VAL A 465 12.82 -10.33 15.23
C VAL A 465 11.76 -10.81 14.25
N GLY A 466 12.16 -11.00 13.00
CA GLY A 466 11.29 -11.50 11.94
C GLY A 466 12.02 -12.47 11.02
N ALA A 467 11.26 -13.33 10.37
CA ALA A 467 11.78 -14.23 9.33
C ALA A 467 10.76 -14.32 8.19
N ASN A 468 11.25 -14.37 6.95
CA ASN A 468 10.42 -14.52 5.77
C ASN A 468 10.92 -15.66 4.89
N LEU A 469 9.97 -16.31 4.21
CA LEU A 469 10.23 -17.20 3.09
C LEU A 469 9.39 -16.74 1.91
N ASN A 470 9.98 -16.64 0.74
CA ASN A 470 9.27 -16.26 -0.48
C ASN A 470 9.65 -17.18 -1.64
N TYR A 471 8.64 -17.62 -2.38
CA TYR A 471 8.79 -18.26 -3.68
C TYR A 471 8.01 -17.44 -4.71
N GLN A 472 8.69 -17.00 -5.76
CA GLN A 472 8.10 -16.16 -6.80
C GLN A 472 8.48 -16.67 -8.18
N GLU A 473 7.52 -16.67 -9.09
CA GLU A 473 7.76 -16.81 -10.53
C GLU A 473 7.28 -15.54 -11.25
N ARG A 474 7.98 -15.13 -12.30
CA ARG A 474 7.61 -13.98 -13.14
C ARG A 474 7.61 -14.40 -14.60
N ALA A 475 6.67 -13.82 -15.37
CA ALA A 475 6.51 -14.04 -16.80
C ALA A 475 6.35 -15.53 -17.16
N ARG A 476 5.51 -16.25 -16.43
CA ARG A 476 5.25 -17.70 -16.60
C ARG A 476 4.66 -18.04 -17.98
N GLY A 477 4.10 -17.07 -18.70
CA GLY A 477 3.66 -17.21 -20.08
C GLY A 477 4.80 -17.45 -21.08
N LEU A 478 6.05 -17.13 -20.71
CA LEU A 478 7.23 -17.32 -21.57
C LEU A 478 7.91 -18.66 -21.36
N PRO A 479 8.52 -19.23 -22.41
CA PRO A 479 9.29 -20.49 -22.32
C PRO A 479 10.45 -20.42 -21.32
N VAL A 480 11.07 -19.25 -21.18
CA VAL A 480 12.10 -18.96 -20.19
C VAL A 480 11.58 -17.86 -19.28
N HIS A 481 11.43 -18.15 -18.01
CA HIS A 481 10.91 -17.24 -17.01
C HIS A 481 11.71 -17.28 -15.71
N GLU A 482 11.64 -16.23 -14.92
CA GLU A 482 12.38 -16.12 -13.66
C GLU A 482 11.68 -16.91 -12.55
N LYS A 483 12.51 -17.65 -11.76
CA LYS A 483 12.07 -18.30 -10.51
C LYS A 483 12.97 -17.84 -9.38
N LYS A 484 12.38 -17.20 -8.38
CA LYS A 484 13.09 -16.72 -7.19
C LYS A 484 12.68 -17.55 -5.98
N ARG A 485 13.68 -17.98 -5.20
CA ARG A 485 13.49 -18.50 -3.83
C ARG A 485 14.27 -17.59 -2.89
N GLU A 486 13.63 -17.14 -1.86
CA GLU A 486 14.18 -16.19 -0.92
C GLU A 486 13.95 -16.65 0.51
N ALA A 487 14.97 -16.49 1.34
CA ALA A 487 14.88 -16.58 2.79
C ALA A 487 15.50 -15.33 3.40
N SER A 488 14.81 -14.72 4.36
CA SER A 488 15.33 -13.54 5.05
C SER A 488 15.04 -13.57 6.53
N ALA A 489 15.90 -12.88 7.28
CA ALA A 489 15.72 -12.61 8.69
C ALA A 489 15.98 -11.14 8.97
N ASP A 490 15.18 -10.57 9.85
CA ASP A 490 15.32 -9.18 10.28
C ASP A 490 15.24 -9.04 11.79
N MET A 491 15.89 -8.00 12.29
CA MET A 491 15.74 -7.57 13.67
C MET A 491 15.55 -6.06 13.74
N THR A 492 14.70 -5.62 14.64
CA THR A 492 14.46 -4.20 14.94
C THR A 492 14.72 -3.95 16.41
N LEU A 493 15.67 -3.07 16.70
CA LEU A 493 16.06 -2.67 18.05
C LEU A 493 15.64 -1.20 18.29
N MET A 494 14.83 -0.97 19.30
CA MET A 494 14.53 0.36 19.83
C MET A 494 15.64 0.78 20.80
N ILE A 495 16.55 1.63 20.33
CA ILE A 495 17.63 2.16 21.19
C ILE A 495 17.02 3.05 22.27
N ASN A 496 16.08 3.91 21.85
CA ASN A 496 15.23 4.72 22.72
C ASN A 496 13.90 5.03 21.99
N ASP A 497 13.01 5.82 22.60
CA ASP A 497 11.68 6.12 22.05
C ASP A 497 11.71 6.82 20.67
N ARG A 498 12.84 7.45 20.30
CA ARG A 498 13.02 8.21 19.06
C ARG A 498 13.99 7.57 18.08
N THR A 499 14.76 6.58 18.52
CA THR A 499 15.84 5.99 17.71
C THR A 499 15.63 4.49 17.55
N GLN A 500 15.52 4.07 16.31
CA GLN A 500 15.34 2.68 15.91
C GLN A 500 16.50 2.24 15.02
N PHE A 501 17.03 1.07 15.27
CA PHE A 501 18.00 0.38 14.42
C PHE A 501 17.35 -0.89 13.87
N THR A 502 17.49 -1.12 12.56
CA THR A 502 17.01 -2.34 11.90
C THR A 502 18.16 -2.97 11.13
N LEU A 503 18.29 -4.28 11.26
CA LEU A 503 19.22 -5.10 10.50
C LEU A 503 18.42 -6.19 9.80
N SER A 504 18.66 -6.40 8.50
CA SER A 504 18.04 -7.48 7.73
C SER A 504 19.07 -8.15 6.83
N TYR A 505 19.01 -9.47 6.79
CA TYR A 505 19.78 -10.29 5.85
C TYR A 505 18.84 -11.06 4.95
N VAL A 506 19.09 -11.01 3.64
CA VAL A 506 18.28 -11.69 2.61
C VAL A 506 19.20 -12.54 1.73
N PHE A 507 18.87 -13.82 1.62
CA PHE A 507 19.45 -14.74 0.67
C PHE A 507 18.45 -15.03 -0.45
N GLN A 508 18.89 -14.91 -1.72
CA GLN A 508 18.09 -15.21 -2.89
C GLN A 508 18.80 -16.18 -3.81
N ARG A 509 18.08 -17.20 -4.27
CA ARG A 509 18.43 -18.01 -5.42
C ARG A 509 17.46 -17.70 -6.56
N ILE A 510 18.00 -17.25 -7.68
CA ILE A 510 17.20 -16.82 -8.83
C ILE A 510 17.64 -17.62 -10.05
N GLU A 511 16.72 -18.42 -10.60
CA GLU A 511 16.90 -19.14 -11.85
C GLU A 511 16.37 -18.28 -13.00
N ASN A 512 17.13 -18.21 -14.10
CA ASN A 512 16.86 -17.37 -15.27
C ASN A 512 16.58 -15.91 -14.88
N PRO A 513 17.50 -15.20 -14.21
CA PRO A 513 17.24 -13.86 -13.73
C PRO A 513 16.88 -12.92 -14.87
N GLY A 514 15.84 -12.11 -14.65
CA GLY A 514 15.41 -11.08 -15.61
C GLY A 514 16.49 -10.04 -15.81
N GLN A 515 16.73 -9.64 -17.06
CA GLN A 515 17.65 -8.57 -17.39
C GLN A 515 16.95 -7.22 -17.24
N ILE A 516 17.47 -6.39 -16.36
CA ILE A 516 16.96 -5.02 -16.20
C ILE A 516 17.49 -4.18 -17.34
N THR A 517 16.61 -3.75 -18.23
CA THR A 517 16.93 -2.80 -19.29
C THR A 517 16.69 -1.38 -18.82
N SER A 518 17.27 -0.43 -19.51
CA SER A 518 17.19 0.99 -19.17
C SER A 518 15.78 1.60 -19.27
N ILE A 519 14.85 0.94 -19.92
CA ILE A 519 13.51 1.48 -20.23
C ILE A 519 12.43 0.75 -19.42
N ASP A 520 12.53 -0.57 -19.30
CA ASP A 520 11.58 -1.41 -18.63
C ASP A 520 12.31 -2.44 -17.76
N PRO A 521 12.28 -2.31 -16.41
CA PRO A 521 12.89 -3.30 -15.52
C PRO A 521 12.16 -4.65 -15.54
N PHE A 522 10.97 -4.70 -16.10
CA PHE A 522 10.16 -5.90 -16.30
C PHE A 522 10.14 -6.36 -17.77
N ALA A 523 11.07 -5.84 -18.59
CA ALA A 523 11.24 -6.38 -19.93
C ALA A 523 11.40 -7.90 -19.86
N GLU A 524 10.69 -8.60 -20.72
CA GLU A 524 10.55 -10.06 -20.74
C GLU A 524 11.78 -10.76 -21.32
N THR A 525 12.98 -10.28 -20.97
CA THR A 525 14.27 -10.87 -21.36
C THR A 525 14.93 -11.49 -20.15
N PHE A 526 15.21 -12.78 -20.26
CA PHE A 526 15.73 -13.58 -19.17
C PHE A 526 17.06 -14.25 -19.57
N ALA A 527 17.97 -14.40 -18.61
CA ALA A 527 19.23 -15.09 -18.79
C ALA A 527 19.02 -16.61 -18.69
N ALA A 528 18.63 -17.24 -19.81
CA ALA A 528 18.31 -18.67 -19.87
C ALA A 528 19.46 -19.56 -19.35
N GLY A 529 19.15 -20.49 -18.45
CA GLY A 529 20.11 -21.44 -17.86
C GLY A 529 21.08 -20.84 -16.84
N VAL A 530 20.93 -19.55 -16.51
CA VAL A 530 21.72 -18.88 -15.47
C VAL A 530 21.04 -19.06 -14.12
N THR A 531 21.84 -19.30 -13.07
CA THR A 531 21.40 -19.24 -11.67
C THR A 531 22.21 -18.16 -10.95
N ALA A 532 21.52 -17.19 -10.37
CA ALA A 532 22.11 -16.16 -9.53
C ALA A 532 21.89 -16.46 -8.06
N TYR A 533 22.91 -16.18 -7.24
CA TYR A 533 22.83 -16.22 -5.77
C TYR A 533 23.13 -14.83 -5.25
N ASN A 534 22.14 -14.19 -4.62
CA ASN A 534 22.29 -12.87 -4.05
C ASN A 534 22.33 -12.94 -2.53
N ASN A 535 23.17 -12.11 -1.93
CA ASN A 535 23.27 -11.92 -0.49
C ASN A 535 23.16 -10.43 -0.21
N LEU A 536 22.13 -10.04 0.52
CA LEU A 536 21.78 -8.65 0.76
C LEU A 536 21.77 -8.39 2.26
N LEU A 537 22.62 -7.49 2.73
CA LEU A 537 22.65 -7.03 4.10
C LEU A 537 22.14 -5.58 4.13
N TRP A 538 21.07 -5.34 4.86
CA TRP A 538 20.47 -4.02 5.02
C TRP A 538 20.57 -3.56 6.44
N THR A 539 21.07 -2.34 6.63
CA THR A 539 21.14 -1.69 7.94
C THR A 539 20.45 -0.34 7.86
N THR A 540 19.54 -0.08 8.79
CA THR A 540 18.78 1.16 8.82
C THR A 540 18.86 1.78 10.21
N LEU A 541 19.25 3.05 10.29
CA LEU A 541 19.14 3.86 11.48
C LEU A 541 18.10 4.96 11.25
N SER A 542 17.09 5.01 12.09
CA SER A 542 16.00 5.99 12.00
C SER A 542 15.92 6.81 13.29
N ILE A 543 15.95 8.13 13.17
CA ILE A 543 15.88 9.06 14.29
C ILE A 543 14.71 10.02 14.06
N GLN A 544 13.80 10.10 15.04
CA GLN A 544 12.65 11.00 15.04
C GLN A 544 12.91 12.20 15.94
N PHE A 545 12.48 13.42 15.51
CA PHE A 545 12.68 14.68 16.27
C PHE A 545 11.44 15.56 16.25
#